data_319cd8d8945b9a9e9c1d7487cad7bfc5
#
_entry.id   319cd8d8945b9a9e9c1d7487cad7bfc5
#
_cell.length_a   1.000
_cell.length_b   1.000
_cell.length_c   1.000
_cell.angle_alpha   90.00
_cell.angle_beta   90.00
_cell.angle_gamma   90.00
#
_symmetry.space_group_name_H-M   'P 1'
#
loop_
_entity.id
_entity.type
_entity.pdbx_description
1 polymer ?
#
loop_
_entity_poly.entity_id
_entity_poly.type
_entity_poly.pdbx_seq_one_letter_code
_entity_poly.pdbx_strand_id
1 'polypeptide(L)'
;MSTVSKLQFGDDWPFTREEVMLNCRADGAWFVINPATLMQYPLNEIAMKQMESGKVKAQLIDVILLPDPNAPEKKKSVEVIQNAIKLLCESN
;
A
#
# COMPACT_ATOMS: atom_id res chain seq x y z
N MET A 1 6.34 11.13 3.27
CA MET A 1 6.20 10.17 2.16
C MET A 1 7.54 9.47 1.93
N SER A 2 7.53 8.16 1.74
CA SER A 2 8.76 7.38 1.62
C SER A 2 8.61 6.37 0.48
N THR A 3 9.68 6.17 -0.30
CA THR A 3 9.71 5.17 -1.35
C THR A 3 10.27 3.86 -0.81
N VAL A 4 9.59 2.76 -1.10
CA VAL A 4 10.04 1.41 -0.76
C VAL A 4 10.11 0.56 -2.01
N SER A 5 10.91 -0.52 -1.98
CA SER A 5 11.17 -1.32 -3.17
C SER A 5 11.19 -2.81 -2.88
N LYS A 6 11.01 -3.59 -3.94
CA LYS A 6 11.12 -5.04 -3.89
C LYS A 6 12.48 -5.48 -3.34
N LEU A 7 13.54 -4.75 -3.66
CA LEU A 7 14.87 -5.07 -3.18
C LEU A 7 14.96 -5.06 -1.65
N GLN A 8 14.21 -4.17 -0.99
CA GLN A 8 14.20 -4.08 0.47
C GLN A 8 13.45 -5.23 1.14
N PHE A 9 12.39 -5.74 0.51
CA PHE A 9 11.49 -6.72 1.11
C PHE A 9 11.67 -8.14 0.59
N GLY A 10 12.36 -8.32 -0.54
CA GLY A 10 12.58 -9.64 -1.09
C GLY A 10 11.28 -10.38 -1.40
N ASP A 11 11.20 -11.65 -0.98
CA ASP A 11 10.05 -12.51 -1.26
C ASP A 11 8.75 -12.06 -0.57
N ASP A 12 8.82 -11.20 0.43
CA ASP A 12 7.65 -10.66 1.11
C ASP A 12 7.01 -9.51 0.34
N TRP A 13 7.67 -8.99 -0.69
CA TRP A 13 7.15 -7.89 -1.51
C TRP A 13 5.85 -8.30 -2.20
N PRO A 14 4.73 -7.58 -1.93
CA PRO A 14 3.43 -8.04 -2.39
C PRO A 14 2.98 -7.45 -3.72
N PHE A 15 3.73 -6.47 -4.27
CA PHE A 15 3.24 -5.66 -5.38
C PHE A 15 3.74 -6.12 -6.74
N THR A 16 2.93 -5.83 -7.77
CA THR A 16 3.30 -6.06 -9.17
C THR A 16 4.36 -5.07 -9.67
N ARG A 17 4.56 -3.96 -8.96
CA ARG A 17 5.56 -2.95 -9.29
C ARG A 17 6.79 -3.12 -8.41
N GLU A 18 7.94 -2.68 -8.93
CA GLU A 18 9.20 -2.79 -8.18
C GLU A 18 9.35 -1.74 -7.09
N GLU A 19 8.67 -0.60 -7.22
CA GLU A 19 8.72 0.49 -6.26
C GLU A 19 7.33 1.08 -6.06
N VAL A 20 7.04 1.48 -4.82
CA VAL A 20 5.85 2.27 -4.48
C VAL A 20 6.23 3.30 -3.44
N MET A 21 5.39 4.33 -3.30
CA MET A 21 5.54 5.30 -2.23
C MET A 21 4.54 4.99 -1.12
N LEU A 22 4.94 5.21 0.13
CA LEU A 22 4.07 5.09 1.29
C LEU A 22 3.74 6.48 1.80
N ASN A 23 2.46 6.76 1.99
CA ASN A 23 1.98 8.05 2.46
C ASN A 23 1.15 7.88 3.73
N CYS A 24 1.65 8.45 4.83
CA CYS A 24 0.93 8.53 6.10
C CYS A 24 0.38 9.94 6.26
N ARG A 25 -0.94 10.09 6.21
CA ARG A 25 -1.58 11.40 6.33
C ARG A 25 -1.83 11.77 7.78
N ALA A 26 -1.92 13.08 8.04
CA ALA A 26 -2.17 13.61 9.38
C ALA A 26 -3.49 13.13 9.98
N ASP A 27 -4.48 12.83 9.15
CA ASP A 27 -5.79 12.31 9.58
C ASP A 27 -5.79 10.81 9.89
N GLY A 28 -4.64 10.15 9.79
CA GLY A 28 -4.49 8.73 10.06
C GLY A 28 -4.68 7.83 8.85
N ALA A 29 -4.98 8.36 7.69
CA ALA A 29 -5.13 7.55 6.47
C ALA A 29 -3.77 7.12 5.93
N TRP A 30 -3.67 5.85 5.53
CA TRP A 30 -2.46 5.27 4.94
C TRP A 30 -2.74 4.91 3.49
N PHE A 31 -1.89 5.39 2.58
CA PHE A 31 -1.99 5.09 1.16
C PHE A 31 -0.67 4.57 0.61
N VAL A 32 -0.78 3.62 -0.31
CA VAL A 32 0.30 3.25 -1.22
C VAL A 32 0.08 4.04 -2.50
N ILE A 33 1.12 4.62 -3.06
CA ILE A 33 1.02 5.43 -4.26
C ILE A 33 1.94 4.85 -5.34
N ASN A 34 1.38 4.67 -6.54
CA ASN A 34 2.16 4.29 -7.71
C ASN A 34 2.88 5.55 -8.23
N PRO A 35 4.22 5.60 -8.16
CA PRO A 35 4.95 6.81 -8.54
C PRO A 35 4.82 7.19 -10.02
N ALA A 36 4.52 6.22 -10.89
CA ALA A 36 4.38 6.49 -12.32
C ALA A 36 3.06 7.17 -12.68
N THR A 37 1.99 6.82 -11.99
CA THR A 37 0.64 7.32 -12.30
C THR A 37 0.07 8.23 -11.21
N LEU A 38 0.66 8.20 -10.02
CA LEU A 38 0.19 8.86 -8.80
C LEU A 38 -1.15 8.30 -8.30
N MET A 39 -1.59 7.16 -8.83
CA MET A 39 -2.78 6.48 -8.31
C MET A 39 -2.53 6.06 -6.87
N GLN A 40 -3.54 6.27 -6.02
CA GLN A 40 -3.50 5.94 -4.60
C GLN A 40 -4.28 4.65 -4.32
N TYR A 41 -3.80 3.87 -3.36
CA TYR A 41 -4.43 2.62 -2.94
C TYR A 41 -4.53 2.62 -1.41
N PRO A 42 -5.74 2.51 -0.84
CA PRO A 42 -5.90 2.55 0.62
C PRO A 42 -5.24 1.33 1.27
N LEU A 43 -4.54 1.58 2.38
CA LEU A 43 -3.82 0.53 3.12
C LEU A 43 -4.39 0.30 4.52
N ASN A 44 -5.30 1.15 4.99
CA ASN A 44 -5.99 0.97 6.25
C ASN A 44 -7.46 1.37 6.14
N GLU A 45 -8.21 1.16 7.23
CA GLU A 45 -9.65 1.39 7.24
C GLU A 45 -10.02 2.86 7.01
N ILE A 46 -9.26 3.78 7.59
CA ILE A 46 -9.52 5.23 7.43
C ILE A 46 -9.40 5.62 5.95
N ALA A 47 -8.33 5.15 5.29
CA ALA A 47 -8.12 5.40 3.87
C ALA A 47 -9.21 4.77 3.01
N MET A 48 -9.63 3.54 3.37
CA MET A 48 -10.69 2.83 2.66
C MET A 48 -12.01 3.62 2.71
N LYS A 49 -12.36 4.15 3.86
CA LYS A 49 -13.58 4.97 4.03
C LYS A 49 -13.51 6.25 3.21
N GLN A 50 -12.35 6.87 3.12
CA GLN A 50 -12.16 8.07 2.29
C GLN A 50 -12.34 7.76 0.80
N MET A 51 -11.86 6.61 0.36
CA MET A 51 -12.09 6.15 -1.02
C MET A 51 -13.58 5.89 -1.27
N GLU A 52 -14.23 5.16 -0.37
CA GLU A 52 -15.65 4.79 -0.50
C GLU A 52 -16.58 6.02 -0.51
N SER A 53 -16.25 7.05 0.28
CA SER A 53 -17.04 8.28 0.34
C SER A 53 -16.77 9.24 -0.82
N GLY A 54 -15.78 8.94 -1.66
CA GLY A 54 -15.40 9.80 -2.76
C GLY A 54 -14.51 10.98 -2.37
N LYS A 55 -14.11 11.07 -1.12
CA LYS A 55 -13.21 12.13 -0.63
C LYS A 55 -11.84 12.06 -1.31
N VAL A 56 -11.37 10.85 -1.60
CA VAL A 56 -10.09 10.59 -2.25
C VAL A 56 -10.33 9.71 -3.46
N LYS A 57 -9.72 10.08 -4.60
CA LYS A 57 -9.75 9.24 -5.80
C LYS A 57 -8.69 8.15 -5.64
N ALA A 58 -9.13 6.93 -5.46
CA ALA A 58 -8.26 5.79 -5.19
C ALA A 58 -8.85 4.50 -5.78
N GLN A 59 -8.03 3.45 -5.86
CA GLN A 59 -8.45 2.12 -6.29
C GLN A 59 -8.10 1.12 -5.20
N LEU A 60 -8.79 -0.03 -5.17
CA LEU A 60 -8.46 -1.10 -4.23
C LEU A 60 -7.04 -1.58 -4.46
N ILE A 61 -6.31 -1.82 -3.36
CA ILE A 61 -4.91 -2.25 -3.42
C ILE A 61 -4.73 -3.59 -4.13
N ASP A 62 -5.78 -4.43 -4.15
CA ASP A 62 -5.76 -5.73 -4.83
C ASP A 62 -5.35 -5.60 -6.30
N VAL A 63 -5.61 -4.46 -6.93
CA VAL A 63 -5.27 -4.18 -8.33
C VAL A 63 -3.77 -4.33 -8.58
N ILE A 64 -2.94 -4.03 -7.59
CA ILE A 64 -1.48 -4.06 -7.71
C ILE A 64 -0.82 -5.15 -6.88
N LEU A 65 -1.59 -6.09 -6.35
CA LEU A 65 -1.04 -7.20 -5.57
C LEU A 65 -0.74 -8.42 -6.42
N LEU A 66 0.38 -9.08 -6.12
CA LEU A 66 0.75 -10.36 -6.71
C LEU A 66 -0.09 -11.49 -6.11
N PRO A 67 -0.33 -12.58 -6.87
CA PRO A 67 -0.95 -13.77 -6.28
C PRO A 67 -0.04 -14.37 -5.20
N ASP A 68 -0.66 -14.97 -4.18
CA ASP A 68 0.06 -15.69 -3.13
C ASP A 68 0.59 -17.01 -3.73
N PRO A 69 1.91 -17.29 -3.67
CA PRO A 69 2.46 -18.53 -4.22
C PRO A 69 1.91 -19.80 -3.58
N ASN A 70 1.48 -19.69 -2.31
CA ASN A 70 0.94 -20.84 -1.56
C ASN A 70 -0.57 -21.01 -1.73
N ALA A 71 -1.26 -19.98 -2.21
CA ALA A 71 -2.70 -19.98 -2.43
C ALA A 71 -3.01 -19.03 -3.60
N PRO A 72 -2.78 -19.50 -4.87
CA PRO A 72 -2.84 -18.61 -6.05
C PRO A 72 -4.18 -17.90 -6.27
N GLU A 73 -5.27 -18.42 -5.70
CA GLU A 73 -6.58 -17.78 -5.73
C GLU A 73 -6.67 -16.55 -4.83
N LYS A 74 -5.68 -16.36 -3.97
CA LYS A 74 -5.59 -15.22 -3.05
C LYS A 74 -4.43 -14.31 -3.43
N LYS A 75 -4.48 -13.07 -2.96
CA LYS A 75 -3.38 -12.12 -3.12
C LYS A 75 -2.41 -12.22 -1.95
N LYS A 76 -1.17 -11.81 -2.16
CA LYS A 76 -0.15 -11.75 -1.10
C LYS A 76 -0.59 -10.77 -0.01
N SER A 77 -0.17 -11.07 1.22
CA SER A 77 -0.44 -10.21 2.38
C SER A 77 0.28 -8.86 2.24
N VAL A 78 -0.37 -7.80 2.68
CA VAL A 78 0.23 -6.46 2.75
C VAL A 78 0.77 -6.14 4.15
N GLU A 79 0.81 -7.13 5.04
CA GLU A 79 1.21 -6.92 6.44
C GLU A 79 2.59 -6.27 6.58
N VAL A 80 3.58 -6.71 5.79
CA VAL A 80 4.93 -6.14 5.84
C VAL A 80 4.93 -4.66 5.46
N ILE A 81 4.04 -4.26 4.55
CA ILE A 81 3.90 -2.87 4.12
C ILE A 81 3.15 -2.05 5.17
N GLN A 82 2.12 -2.64 5.79
CA GLN A 82 1.41 -1.99 6.90
C GLN A 82 2.35 -1.72 8.07
N ASN A 83 3.22 -2.67 8.40
CA ASN A 83 4.24 -2.48 9.43
C ASN A 83 5.22 -1.37 9.07
N ALA A 84 5.64 -1.30 7.81
CA ALA A 84 6.56 -0.28 7.35
C ALA A 84 5.95 1.14 7.42
N ILE A 85 4.70 1.30 6.98
CA ILE A 85 4.04 2.60 7.02
C ILE A 85 3.71 3.03 8.46
N LYS A 86 3.42 2.06 9.33
CA LYS A 86 3.20 2.35 10.75
C LYS A 86 4.45 2.97 11.37
N LEU A 87 5.63 2.41 11.08
CA LEU A 87 6.91 2.97 11.55
C LEU A 87 7.15 4.37 10.97
N LEU A 88 6.82 4.57 9.71
CA LEU A 88 6.93 5.88 9.07
C LEU A 88 6.04 6.92 9.78
N CYS A 89 4.81 6.54 10.12
CA CYS A 89 3.88 7.42 10.83
C CYS A 89 4.38 7.76 12.24
N GLU A 90 4.96 6.79 12.92
CA GLU A 90 5.47 6.97 14.30
C GLU A 90 6.72 7.84 14.36
N SER A 91 7.50 7.90 13.27
CA SER A 91 8.74 8.68 13.22
C SER A 91 8.52 10.16 12.94
N ASN A 92 7.30 10.54 12.66
CA ASN A 92 6.92 11.94 12.44
C ASN A 92 6.29 12.50 13.74
#